data_aa3177f977e805220d02c16d5876d685
#
_entry.id   aa3177f977e805220d02c16d5876d685
#
_cell.length_a   1.000
_cell.length_b   1.000
_cell.length_c   1.000
_cell.angle_alpha   90.00
_cell.angle_beta   90.00
_cell.angle_gamma   90.00
#
_symmetry.space_group_name_H-M   'P 1'
#
loop_
_entity.id
_entity.type
_entity.pdbx_description
1 polymer ?
#
loop_
_entity_poly.entity_id
_entity_poly.type
_entity_poly.pdbx_seq_one_letter_code
_entity_poly.pdbx_strand_id
1 'polypeptide(L)'
;SNWRRIAHLISDAIYKRLTGEDGYFDTRIVYISESGPYLDRIKQLAIMDQDGYNHEFLTDGSYMVLNPRFSPTSQEITYLSYYNDTPRVYLFDIETGKREMLGEFEGMTFAPRFSPDGKKVIMSKAERGNSDIFVMELATRHVQQLTTHSAIDTSPSYAPEGDYVTFNSDRGGSQQLYVMNSDGNNIKRISF
;
A
#
# COMPACT_ATOMS: atom_id res chain seq x y z
N SER A 1 -1.63 21.18 -19.46
CA SER A 1 -2.74 21.38 -20.41
C SER A 1 -3.66 20.16 -20.38
N ASN A 2 -4.96 20.33 -20.37
CA ASN A 2 -5.97 19.24 -20.25
C ASN A 2 -6.04 18.30 -21.49
N TRP A 3 -5.33 18.62 -22.59
CA TRP A 3 -5.43 17.83 -23.83
C TRP A 3 -4.96 16.38 -23.70
N ARG A 4 -3.92 16.12 -22.89
CA ARG A 4 -3.44 14.75 -22.67
C ARG A 4 -4.50 13.93 -21.95
N ARG A 5 -5.08 14.46 -20.87
CA ARG A 5 -6.14 13.77 -20.14
C ARG A 5 -7.37 13.51 -21.00
N ILE A 6 -7.73 14.47 -21.86
CA ILE A 6 -8.81 14.27 -22.85
C ILE A 6 -8.46 13.13 -23.81
N ALA A 7 -7.22 13.06 -24.29
CA ALA A 7 -6.78 11.96 -25.15
C ALA A 7 -6.83 10.60 -24.43
N HIS A 8 -6.40 10.54 -23.16
CA HIS A 8 -6.50 9.32 -22.34
C HIS A 8 -7.94 8.89 -22.16
N LEU A 9 -8.86 9.80 -21.81
CA LEU A 9 -10.30 9.50 -21.66
C LEU A 9 -10.94 9.01 -22.96
N ILE A 10 -10.55 9.58 -24.11
CA ILE A 10 -10.99 9.11 -25.43
C ILE A 10 -10.45 7.72 -25.70
N SER A 11 -9.17 7.45 -25.37
CA SER A 11 -8.55 6.14 -25.54
C SER A 11 -9.24 5.09 -24.66
N ASP A 12 -9.61 5.42 -23.43
CA ASP A 12 -10.38 4.54 -22.53
C ASP A 12 -11.75 4.21 -23.12
N ALA A 13 -12.46 5.20 -23.65
CA ALA A 13 -13.76 5.00 -24.29
C ALA A 13 -13.65 4.11 -25.54
N ILE A 14 -12.62 4.30 -26.38
CA ILE A 14 -12.36 3.46 -27.55
C ILE A 14 -12.01 2.03 -27.11
N TYR A 15 -11.12 1.86 -26.12
CA TYR A 15 -10.71 0.56 -25.62
C TYR A 15 -11.92 -0.22 -25.10
N LYS A 16 -12.74 0.41 -24.27
CA LYS A 16 -13.98 -0.19 -23.75
C LYS A 16 -14.95 -0.61 -24.86
N ARG A 17 -15.06 0.22 -25.91
CA ARG A 17 -15.93 -0.09 -27.06
C ARG A 17 -15.45 -1.29 -27.85
N LEU A 18 -14.13 -1.49 -27.96
CA LEU A 18 -13.53 -2.57 -28.75
C LEU A 18 -13.41 -3.89 -27.98
N THR A 19 -13.11 -3.83 -26.68
CA THR A 19 -12.81 -5.02 -25.87
C THR A 19 -13.92 -5.42 -24.92
N GLY A 20 -14.80 -4.49 -24.56
CA GLY A 20 -15.80 -4.65 -23.48
C GLY A 20 -15.24 -4.41 -22.06
N GLU A 21 -13.91 -4.22 -21.92
CA GLU A 21 -13.23 -3.98 -20.66
C GLU A 21 -13.00 -2.48 -20.44
N ASP A 22 -12.89 -2.06 -19.17
CA ASP A 22 -12.55 -0.68 -18.82
C ASP A 22 -11.13 -0.34 -19.27
N GLY A 23 -10.94 0.88 -19.80
CA GLY A 23 -9.63 1.39 -20.19
C GLY A 23 -8.76 1.75 -18.96
N TYR A 24 -7.46 1.91 -19.20
CA TYR A 24 -6.46 2.23 -18.18
C TYR A 24 -5.55 3.40 -18.58
N PHE A 25 -5.90 4.14 -19.64
CA PHE A 25 -5.08 5.25 -20.16
C PHE A 25 -5.14 6.49 -19.26
N ASP A 26 -6.29 6.79 -18.61
CA ASP A 26 -6.41 7.86 -17.60
C ASP A 26 -6.06 7.35 -16.19
N THR A 27 -4.95 6.64 -16.06
CA THR A 27 -4.43 6.14 -14.79
C THR A 27 -3.11 6.82 -14.42
N ARG A 28 -2.75 6.75 -13.14
CA ARG A 28 -1.53 7.33 -12.60
C ARG A 28 -0.69 6.27 -11.88
N ILE A 29 0.61 6.50 -11.87
CA ILE A 29 1.59 5.65 -11.21
C ILE A 29 2.14 6.43 -10.01
N VAL A 30 2.03 5.86 -8.81
CA VAL A 30 2.75 6.33 -7.63
C VAL A 30 4.03 5.51 -7.44
N TYR A 31 5.14 6.16 -7.15
CA TYR A 31 6.44 5.51 -7.01
C TYR A 31 7.36 6.28 -6.07
N ILE A 32 8.49 5.67 -5.74
CA ILE A 32 9.56 6.32 -5.00
C ILE A 32 10.61 6.79 -5.99
N SER A 33 10.79 8.09 -6.08
CA SER A 33 11.90 8.70 -6.79
C SER A 33 13.13 8.72 -5.89
N GLU A 34 14.26 8.25 -6.41
CA GLU A 34 15.54 8.28 -5.72
C GLU A 34 16.51 9.22 -6.43
N SER A 35 17.18 10.08 -5.66
CA SER A 35 18.21 11.00 -6.14
C SER A 35 19.37 11.10 -5.16
N GLY A 36 20.44 11.81 -5.54
CA GLY A 36 21.61 11.98 -4.69
C GLY A 36 22.66 10.84 -4.78
N PRO A 37 23.79 10.97 -4.09
CA PRO A 37 24.87 10.00 -4.10
C PRO A 37 24.47 8.68 -3.43
N TYR A 38 25.16 7.58 -3.72
CA TYR A 38 24.83 6.23 -3.25
C TYR A 38 24.66 6.11 -1.72
N LEU A 39 25.49 6.82 -0.95
CA LEU A 39 25.46 6.78 0.52
C LEU A 39 24.52 7.81 1.17
N ASP A 40 23.91 8.69 0.34
CA ASP A 40 23.01 9.75 0.82
C ASP A 40 21.85 9.91 -0.18
N ARG A 41 21.05 8.86 -0.31
CA ARG A 41 19.89 8.81 -1.20
C ARG A 41 18.71 9.56 -0.61
N ILE A 42 18.23 10.55 -1.34
CA ILE A 42 16.96 11.21 -1.07
C ILE A 42 15.84 10.38 -1.72
N LYS A 43 14.86 9.97 -0.95
CA LYS A 43 13.69 9.22 -1.41
C LYS A 43 12.43 10.07 -1.26
N GLN A 44 11.76 10.32 -2.38
CA GLN A 44 10.55 11.13 -2.43
C GLN A 44 9.39 10.32 -3.00
N LEU A 45 8.21 10.47 -2.39
CA LEU A 45 6.98 10.00 -2.98
C LEU A 45 6.67 10.86 -4.20
N ALA A 46 6.45 10.24 -5.33
CA ALA A 46 6.16 10.91 -6.59
C ALA A 46 4.99 10.24 -7.30
N ILE A 47 4.33 11.00 -8.16
CA ILE A 47 3.22 10.57 -9.00
C ILE A 47 3.44 11.03 -10.43
N MET A 48 2.96 10.26 -11.40
CA MET A 48 2.95 10.65 -12.82
C MET A 48 1.79 9.95 -13.52
N ASP A 49 1.42 10.45 -14.70
CA ASP A 49 0.52 9.72 -15.59
C ASP A 49 1.18 8.41 -16.05
N GLN A 50 0.39 7.46 -16.49
CA GLN A 50 0.90 6.13 -16.90
C GLN A 50 1.89 6.20 -18.09
N ASP A 51 1.86 7.28 -18.88
CA ASP A 51 2.76 7.54 -20.00
C ASP A 51 4.04 8.32 -19.61
N GLY A 52 4.27 8.52 -18.30
CA GLY A 52 5.43 9.21 -17.73
C GLY A 52 5.33 10.74 -17.70
N TYR A 53 4.19 11.31 -18.09
CA TYR A 53 3.98 12.76 -18.03
C TYR A 53 3.40 13.20 -16.68
N ASN A 54 3.32 14.53 -16.50
CA ASN A 54 2.78 15.17 -15.29
C ASN A 54 3.42 14.65 -14.00
N HIS A 55 4.76 14.44 -14.05
CA HIS A 55 5.52 14.07 -12.87
C HIS A 55 5.44 15.16 -11.81
N GLU A 56 5.11 14.76 -10.58
CA GLU A 56 5.01 15.64 -9.42
C GLU A 56 5.55 14.92 -8.18
N PHE A 57 6.30 15.65 -7.35
CA PHE A 57 6.72 15.17 -6.03
C PHE A 57 5.62 15.45 -5.00
N LEU A 58 5.20 14.43 -4.28
CA LEU A 58 4.21 14.51 -3.20
C LEU A 58 4.85 14.73 -1.83
N THR A 59 6.18 14.51 -1.70
CA THR A 59 6.97 14.77 -0.50
C THR A 59 8.24 15.54 -0.85
N ASP A 60 8.78 16.27 0.12
CA ASP A 60 9.96 17.13 -0.03
C ASP A 60 11.31 16.39 0.09
N GLY A 61 11.30 15.12 0.49
CA GLY A 61 12.52 14.32 0.70
C GLY A 61 13.17 14.47 2.07
N SER A 62 12.57 15.22 2.99
CA SER A 62 13.08 15.41 4.36
C SER A 62 13.12 14.10 5.15
N TYR A 63 12.28 13.14 4.80
CA TYR A 63 12.20 11.83 5.44
C TYR A 63 12.18 10.72 4.42
N MET A 64 12.81 9.60 4.73
CA MET A 64 12.75 8.42 3.89
C MET A 64 11.32 7.90 3.79
N VAL A 65 10.86 7.69 2.55
CA VAL A 65 9.54 7.15 2.23
C VAL A 65 9.68 5.90 1.37
N LEU A 66 8.79 4.90 1.59
CA LEU A 66 8.84 3.59 0.93
C LEU A 66 7.44 3.02 0.69
N ASN A 67 7.35 2.02 -0.17
CA ASN A 67 6.19 1.13 -0.34
C ASN A 67 4.86 1.86 -0.59
N PRO A 68 4.77 2.81 -1.53
CA PRO A 68 3.51 3.46 -1.85
C PRO A 68 2.50 2.49 -2.45
N ARG A 69 1.22 2.69 -2.12
CA ARG A 69 0.09 1.93 -2.68
C ARG A 69 -1.08 2.86 -2.91
N PHE A 70 -1.63 2.83 -4.11
CA PHE A 70 -2.90 3.49 -4.41
C PHE A 70 -4.08 2.76 -3.75
N SER A 71 -5.06 3.54 -3.31
CA SER A 71 -6.40 3.03 -3.04
C SER A 71 -7.04 2.58 -4.36
N PRO A 72 -7.73 1.43 -4.38
CA PRO A 72 -8.45 1.00 -5.57
C PRO A 72 -9.71 1.83 -5.88
N THR A 73 -10.19 2.65 -4.94
CA THR A 73 -11.50 3.32 -5.02
C THR A 73 -11.46 4.83 -4.78
N SER A 74 -10.34 5.37 -4.29
CA SER A 74 -10.19 6.80 -3.97
C SER A 74 -8.83 7.35 -4.42
N GLN A 75 -8.71 8.68 -4.41
CA GLN A 75 -7.45 9.36 -4.70
C GLN A 75 -6.52 9.41 -3.48
N GLU A 76 -6.38 8.28 -2.82
CA GLU A 76 -5.57 8.13 -1.62
C GLU A 76 -4.41 7.17 -1.85
N ILE A 77 -3.30 7.42 -1.17
CA ILE A 77 -2.09 6.60 -1.19
C ILE A 77 -1.72 6.25 0.24
N THR A 78 -1.47 4.95 0.51
CA THR A 78 -0.73 4.57 1.72
C THR A 78 0.76 4.47 1.40
N TYR A 79 1.60 4.87 2.33
CA TYR A 79 3.05 4.74 2.23
C TYR A 79 3.70 4.62 3.61
N LEU A 80 4.92 4.14 3.63
CA LEU A 80 5.76 4.10 4.83
C LEU A 80 6.61 5.38 4.89
N SER A 81 6.68 6.05 6.04
CA SER A 81 7.61 7.16 6.29
C SER A 81 8.39 6.93 7.58
N TYR A 82 9.66 7.29 7.55
CA TYR A 82 10.57 7.28 8.72
C TYR A 82 10.59 8.64 9.41
N TYR A 83 9.44 9.23 9.63
CA TYR A 83 9.32 10.44 10.42
C TYR A 83 9.76 10.17 11.88
N ASN A 84 10.70 10.96 12.40
CA ASN A 84 11.32 10.75 13.72
C ASN A 84 11.97 9.35 13.87
N ASP A 85 12.66 8.86 12.82
CA ASP A 85 13.42 7.61 12.80
C ASP A 85 12.60 6.34 13.10
N THR A 86 11.29 6.45 13.18
CA THR A 86 10.40 5.33 13.40
C THR A 86 9.49 5.11 12.18
N PRO A 87 9.55 3.93 11.54
CA PRO A 87 8.68 3.65 10.40
C PRO A 87 7.21 3.57 10.82
N ARG A 88 6.39 4.37 10.14
CA ARG A 88 4.93 4.44 10.32
C ARG A 88 4.24 4.44 8.98
N VAL A 89 3.04 3.88 8.95
CA VAL A 89 2.17 3.93 7.78
C VAL A 89 1.38 5.23 7.79
N TYR A 90 1.38 5.91 6.65
CA TYR A 90 0.63 7.13 6.42
C TYR A 90 -0.39 6.94 5.31
N LEU A 91 -1.49 7.65 5.42
CA LEU A 91 -2.47 7.89 4.36
C LEU A 91 -2.26 9.30 3.83
N PHE A 92 -2.22 9.44 2.50
CA PHE A 92 -2.09 10.71 1.80
C PHE A 92 -3.24 10.85 0.83
N ASP A 93 -4.02 11.88 0.98
CA ASP A 93 -5.06 12.28 0.05
C ASP A 93 -4.44 13.21 -1.00
N ILE A 94 -4.46 12.78 -2.26
CA ILE A 94 -3.80 13.49 -3.38
C ILE A 94 -4.54 14.79 -3.71
N GLU A 95 -5.87 14.84 -3.56
CA GLU A 95 -6.68 15.99 -3.92
C GLU A 95 -6.53 17.14 -2.92
N THR A 96 -6.49 16.80 -1.63
CA THR A 96 -6.42 17.80 -0.55
C THR A 96 -5.00 18.05 -0.06
N GLY A 97 -4.04 17.17 -0.38
CA GLY A 97 -2.69 17.18 0.15
C GLY A 97 -2.59 16.79 1.64
N LYS A 98 -3.71 16.35 2.25
CA LYS A 98 -3.75 15.96 3.64
C LYS A 98 -2.97 14.68 3.87
N ARG A 99 -2.14 14.68 4.91
CA ARG A 99 -1.41 13.50 5.40
C ARG A 99 -1.90 13.13 6.78
N GLU A 100 -2.05 11.83 7.00
CA GLU A 100 -2.53 11.28 8.25
C GLU A 100 -1.76 10.01 8.58
N MET A 101 -1.28 9.89 9.82
CA MET A 101 -0.68 8.66 10.31
C MET A 101 -1.80 7.64 10.58
N LEU A 102 -1.66 6.43 10.03
CA LEU A 102 -2.60 5.35 10.27
C LEU A 102 -2.25 4.61 11.56
N GLY A 103 -2.95 4.96 12.63
CA GLY A 103 -2.86 4.35 13.95
C GLY A 103 -1.69 4.86 14.80
N GLU A 104 -1.96 5.00 16.08
CA GLU A 104 -0.96 5.28 17.12
C GLU A 104 -0.51 3.94 17.72
N PHE A 105 0.37 3.23 17.03
CA PHE A 105 0.90 1.96 17.51
C PHE A 105 2.23 2.18 18.25
N GLU A 106 2.42 1.47 19.37
CA GLU A 106 3.77 1.19 19.85
C GLU A 106 4.48 0.28 18.83
N GLY A 107 5.80 0.44 18.63
CA GLY A 107 6.55 -0.34 17.66
C GLY A 107 6.45 0.20 16.21
N MET A 108 6.87 -0.59 15.24
CA MET A 108 6.95 -0.22 13.83
C MET A 108 5.76 -0.77 13.05
N THR A 109 5.23 0.00 12.08
CA THR A 109 4.24 -0.49 11.14
C THR A 109 4.80 -0.44 9.70
N PHE A 110 4.50 -1.43 8.87
CA PHE A 110 5.03 -1.53 7.50
C PHE A 110 4.16 -2.37 6.56
N ALA A 111 4.54 -2.38 5.28
CA ALA A 111 3.89 -3.14 4.20
C ALA A 111 2.38 -2.94 4.08
N PRO A 112 1.88 -1.69 4.03
CA PRO A 112 0.45 -1.43 3.94
C PRO A 112 -0.13 -1.91 2.60
N ARG A 113 -1.38 -2.39 2.63
CA ARG A 113 -2.19 -2.72 1.45
C ARG A 113 -3.64 -2.33 1.71
N PHE A 114 -4.29 -1.71 0.73
CA PHE A 114 -5.73 -1.54 0.78
C PHE A 114 -6.47 -2.86 0.57
N SER A 115 -7.65 -2.98 1.16
CA SER A 115 -8.64 -3.97 0.73
C SER A 115 -9.17 -3.63 -0.67
N PRO A 116 -9.68 -4.59 -1.45
CA PRO A 116 -10.20 -4.32 -2.80
C PRO A 116 -11.34 -3.30 -2.84
N ASP A 117 -12.12 -3.19 -1.77
CA ASP A 117 -13.18 -2.19 -1.64
C ASP A 117 -12.69 -0.81 -1.15
N GLY A 118 -11.39 -0.65 -0.89
CA GLY A 118 -10.76 0.58 -0.41
C GLY A 118 -11.10 1.00 1.02
N LYS A 119 -11.87 0.20 1.76
CA LYS A 119 -12.36 0.60 3.10
C LYS A 119 -11.41 0.26 4.23
N LYS A 120 -10.46 -0.65 4.00
CA LYS A 120 -9.52 -1.14 5.01
C LYS A 120 -8.09 -1.05 4.53
N VAL A 121 -7.17 -0.95 5.48
CA VAL A 121 -5.73 -1.13 5.24
C VAL A 121 -5.24 -2.27 6.12
N ILE A 122 -4.62 -3.27 5.50
CA ILE A 122 -3.92 -4.34 6.18
C ILE A 122 -2.43 -4.00 6.22
N MET A 123 -1.76 -4.28 7.33
CA MET A 123 -0.35 -3.96 7.54
C MET A 123 0.30 -4.93 8.51
N SER A 124 1.63 -4.94 8.51
CA SER A 124 2.41 -5.63 9.55
C SER A 124 2.76 -4.64 10.66
N LYS A 125 2.70 -5.10 11.91
CA LYS A 125 3.20 -4.37 13.09
C LYS A 125 4.27 -5.20 13.78
N ALA A 126 5.46 -4.61 13.97
CA ALA A 126 6.55 -5.22 14.72
C ALA A 126 6.67 -4.57 16.10
N GLU A 127 6.68 -5.41 17.14
CA GLU A 127 6.83 -4.99 18.53
C GLU A 127 7.56 -6.09 19.31
N ARG A 128 8.55 -5.70 20.14
CA ARG A 128 9.27 -6.62 21.06
C ARG A 128 9.85 -7.87 20.40
N GLY A 129 10.29 -7.74 19.14
CA GLY A 129 10.91 -8.86 18.42
C GLY A 129 9.95 -9.82 17.74
N ASN A 130 8.64 -9.57 17.81
CA ASN A 130 7.60 -10.25 17.04
C ASN A 130 7.00 -9.33 15.98
N SER A 131 6.35 -9.90 14.97
CA SER A 131 5.58 -9.17 13.97
C SER A 131 4.30 -9.92 13.65
N ASP A 132 3.19 -9.22 13.72
CA ASP A 132 1.85 -9.73 13.43
C ASP A 132 1.14 -8.90 12.37
N ILE A 133 0.09 -9.49 11.78
CA ILE A 133 -0.76 -8.84 10.80
C ILE A 133 -1.94 -8.16 11.48
N PHE A 134 -2.15 -6.91 11.13
CA PHE A 134 -3.25 -6.07 11.61
C PHE A 134 -4.05 -5.51 10.44
N VAL A 135 -5.34 -5.32 10.64
CA VAL A 135 -6.22 -4.61 9.72
C VAL A 135 -6.83 -3.41 10.42
N MET A 136 -6.87 -2.27 9.73
CA MET A 136 -7.54 -1.06 10.19
C MET A 136 -8.71 -0.75 9.26
N GLU A 137 -9.88 -0.48 9.80
CA GLU A 137 -10.99 0.11 9.08
C GLU A 137 -10.82 1.63 8.97
N LEU A 138 -10.78 2.16 7.76
CA LEU A 138 -10.43 3.57 7.53
C LEU A 138 -11.48 4.56 8.04
N ALA A 139 -12.77 4.20 8.02
CA ALA A 139 -13.84 5.07 8.48
C ALA A 139 -13.87 5.23 10.01
N THR A 140 -13.66 4.14 10.75
CA THR A 140 -13.80 4.10 12.21
C THR A 140 -12.48 4.15 12.95
N ARG A 141 -11.35 3.93 12.24
CA ARG A 141 -10.00 3.73 12.79
C ARG A 141 -9.90 2.51 13.73
N HIS A 142 -10.92 1.65 13.70
CA HIS A 142 -10.87 0.41 14.45
C HIS A 142 -9.77 -0.50 13.90
N VAL A 143 -8.95 -1.03 14.82
CA VAL A 143 -7.83 -1.93 14.50
C VAL A 143 -8.13 -3.31 15.06
N GLN A 144 -7.97 -4.32 14.22
CA GLN A 144 -8.08 -5.72 14.58
C GLN A 144 -6.74 -6.42 14.29
N GLN A 145 -6.24 -7.19 15.24
CA GLN A 145 -5.14 -8.11 15.04
C GLN A 145 -5.64 -9.41 14.40
N LEU A 146 -5.02 -9.83 13.30
CA LEU A 146 -5.41 -11.03 12.56
C LEU A 146 -4.55 -12.24 12.91
N THR A 147 -3.27 -12.04 13.29
CA THR A 147 -2.37 -13.11 13.69
C THR A 147 -1.80 -12.86 15.08
N THR A 148 -1.56 -13.93 15.85
CA THR A 148 -1.09 -13.87 17.25
C THR A 148 -0.03 -14.92 17.55
N HIS A 149 0.56 -15.51 16.50
CA HIS A 149 1.59 -16.53 16.64
C HIS A 149 2.93 -15.89 17.02
N SER A 150 3.82 -16.61 17.70
CA SER A 150 5.19 -16.13 18.01
C SER A 150 6.12 -16.06 16.79
N ALA A 151 5.64 -16.40 15.62
CA ALA A 151 6.35 -16.27 14.35
C ALA A 151 6.30 -14.84 13.83
N ILE A 152 7.25 -14.50 12.95
CA ILE A 152 7.33 -13.22 12.27
C ILE A 152 6.39 -13.24 11.06
N ASP A 153 5.21 -12.66 11.18
CA ASP A 153 4.20 -12.54 10.13
C ASP A 153 4.32 -11.18 9.44
N THR A 154 4.52 -11.18 8.11
CA THR A 154 4.82 -9.94 7.37
C THR A 154 4.21 -9.91 5.97
N SER A 155 4.23 -8.71 5.35
CA SER A 155 3.89 -8.49 3.95
C SER A 155 2.51 -9.01 3.53
N PRO A 156 1.44 -8.66 4.26
CA PRO A 156 0.09 -9.11 3.93
C PRO A 156 -0.39 -8.53 2.60
N SER A 157 -1.22 -9.30 1.88
CA SER A 157 -1.89 -8.85 0.66
C SER A 157 -3.24 -9.52 0.53
N TYR A 158 -4.28 -8.73 0.22
CA TYR A 158 -5.61 -9.28 -0.08
C TYR A 158 -5.63 -10.01 -1.44
N ALA A 159 -6.49 -11.01 -1.54
CA ALA A 159 -6.99 -11.52 -2.81
C ALA A 159 -7.89 -10.48 -3.49
N PRO A 160 -8.07 -10.52 -4.83
CA PRO A 160 -8.88 -9.54 -5.56
C PRO A 160 -10.33 -9.41 -5.06
N GLU A 161 -10.93 -10.49 -4.61
CA GLU A 161 -12.30 -10.55 -4.06
C GLU A 161 -12.38 -10.12 -2.59
N GLY A 162 -11.22 -10.01 -1.90
CA GLY A 162 -11.14 -9.57 -0.51
C GLY A 162 -11.46 -10.63 0.56
N ASP A 163 -11.71 -11.87 0.17
CA ASP A 163 -12.07 -12.99 1.06
C ASP A 163 -10.85 -13.69 1.69
N TYR A 164 -9.67 -13.58 1.05
CA TYR A 164 -8.42 -14.14 1.53
C TYR A 164 -7.32 -13.09 1.68
N VAL A 165 -6.36 -13.42 2.54
CA VAL A 165 -5.10 -12.68 2.74
C VAL A 165 -3.94 -13.65 2.64
N THR A 166 -2.95 -13.32 1.81
CA THR A 166 -1.65 -13.99 1.80
C THR A 166 -0.64 -13.22 2.63
N PHE A 167 0.30 -13.90 3.26
CA PHE A 167 1.36 -13.28 4.04
C PHE A 167 2.58 -14.21 4.17
N ASN A 168 3.73 -13.64 4.54
CA ASN A 168 4.92 -14.40 4.88
C ASN A 168 4.93 -14.74 6.37
N SER A 169 5.39 -15.95 6.70
CA SER A 169 5.57 -16.38 8.08
C SER A 169 6.69 -17.42 8.21
N ASP A 170 7.43 -17.38 9.30
CA ASP A 170 8.44 -18.37 9.65
C ASP A 170 7.94 -19.43 10.66
N ARG A 171 6.62 -19.52 10.89
CA ARG A 171 5.97 -20.48 11.81
C ARG A 171 6.30 -21.95 11.52
N GLY A 172 6.73 -22.26 10.32
CA GLY A 172 7.19 -23.60 9.91
C GLY A 172 8.71 -23.79 10.00
N GLY A 173 9.44 -22.88 10.64
CA GLY A 173 10.90 -22.90 10.81
C GLY A 173 11.68 -22.09 9.78
N SER A 174 11.10 -21.79 8.63
CA SER A 174 11.65 -20.89 7.61
C SER A 174 10.55 -20.02 6.99
N GLN A 175 10.94 -18.89 6.39
CA GLN A 175 10.00 -17.98 5.73
C GLN A 175 9.28 -18.69 4.58
N GLN A 176 7.96 -18.73 4.65
CA GLN A 176 7.09 -19.36 3.68
C GLN A 176 5.83 -18.51 3.47
N LEU A 177 5.15 -18.74 2.36
CA LEU A 177 3.86 -18.11 2.09
C LEU A 177 2.73 -18.90 2.77
N TYR A 178 1.86 -18.14 3.39
CA TYR A 178 0.62 -18.61 4.00
C TYR A 178 -0.57 -17.87 3.43
N VAL A 179 -1.74 -18.49 3.51
CA VAL A 179 -3.03 -17.88 3.21
C VAL A 179 -3.95 -18.05 4.42
N MET A 180 -4.78 -17.06 4.67
CA MET A 180 -5.85 -17.09 5.66
C MET A 180 -7.11 -16.46 5.10
N ASN A 181 -8.25 -16.68 5.73
CA ASN A 181 -9.44 -15.88 5.46
C ASN A 181 -9.19 -14.41 5.88
N SER A 182 -9.92 -13.47 5.29
CA SER A 182 -9.77 -12.04 5.61
C SER A 182 -10.11 -11.67 7.07
N ASP A 183 -10.75 -12.57 7.80
CA ASP A 183 -11.03 -12.46 9.26
C ASP A 183 -9.89 -12.99 10.15
N GLY A 184 -8.80 -13.54 9.58
CA GLY A 184 -7.66 -14.10 10.29
C GLY A 184 -7.75 -15.62 10.56
N ASN A 185 -8.86 -16.28 10.19
CA ASN A 185 -9.05 -17.70 10.40
C ASN A 185 -8.48 -18.57 9.27
N ASN A 186 -8.43 -19.90 9.48
CA ASN A 186 -8.08 -20.92 8.48
C ASN A 186 -6.69 -20.72 7.84
N ILE A 187 -5.68 -20.43 8.65
CA ILE A 187 -4.30 -20.23 8.18
C ILE A 187 -3.75 -21.54 7.59
N LYS A 188 -3.27 -21.49 6.36
CA LYS A 188 -2.66 -22.62 5.63
C LYS A 188 -1.37 -22.21 4.95
N ARG A 189 -0.36 -23.07 4.98
CA ARG A 189 0.87 -22.91 4.21
C ARG A 189 0.61 -23.23 2.74
N ILE A 190 1.15 -22.41 1.82
CA ILE A 190 0.99 -22.54 0.36
C ILE A 190 2.32 -22.62 -0.40
N SER A 191 3.48 -22.41 0.26
CA SER A 191 4.82 -22.65 -0.32
C SER A 191 5.60 -23.67 0.52
N PHE A 192 6.63 -24.32 -0.11
CA PHE A 192 7.38 -25.42 0.49
C PHE A 192 8.87 -25.28 0.26
#